data_087238ff5d546c6e893954f714469965
#
_entry.id   087238ff5d546c6e893954f714469965
#
_cell.length_a   1.000
_cell.length_b   1.000
_cell.length_c   1.000
_cell.angle_alpha   90.00
_cell.angle_beta   90.00
_cell.angle_gamma   90.00
#
_symmetry.space_group_name_H-M   'P 1'
#
loop_
_entity.id
_entity.type
_entity.pdbx_description
1 polymer ?
#
loop_
_entity_poly.entity_id
_entity_poly.type
_entity_poly.pdbx_seq_one_letter_code
_entity_poly.pdbx_strand_id
1 'polypeptide(L)'
;IKSSAASDVYKRQVYAVAAAIAAMGFATIFNVQKRLLWVVAAGGVIAVCTRNFVNFELGYGPVIGSFMGSFVVSLIAVKAVHWFHVPNHVLTIPSVIPMVPGVLMYRSLLALINMRGVVGEVTLAFSNGINSALIIFCIALGVAVPNIFARRYIAKDRQRFLTQMLAERRARGKFIEW
;
A
#
# COMPACT_ATOMS: atom_id res chain seq x y z
N ILE A 1 14.07 14.69 28.99
CA ILE A 1 13.39 15.06 27.74
C ILE A 1 14.22 14.70 26.49
N LYS A 2 15.55 14.97 26.47
CA LYS A 2 16.44 14.62 25.34
C LYS A 2 16.58 13.09 25.13
N SER A 3 16.59 12.30 26.20
CA SER A 3 16.70 10.83 26.13
C SER A 3 15.49 10.17 25.51
N SER A 4 14.28 10.67 25.79
CA SER A 4 13.03 10.15 25.21
C SER A 4 12.96 10.39 23.70
N ALA A 5 13.26 11.61 23.25
CA ALA A 5 13.25 11.95 21.82
C ALA A 5 14.26 11.12 21.02
N ALA A 6 15.47 10.88 21.54
CA ALA A 6 16.47 10.04 20.89
C ALA A 6 16.00 8.57 20.77
N SER A 7 15.35 8.03 21.81
CA SER A 7 14.80 6.66 21.77
C SER A 7 13.66 6.52 20.75
N ASP A 8 12.85 7.55 20.60
CA ASP A 8 11.74 7.54 19.66
C ASP A 8 12.20 7.64 18.20
N VAL A 9 13.24 8.46 17.93
CA VAL A 9 13.88 8.51 16.61
C VAL A 9 14.51 7.16 16.25
N TYR A 10 15.22 6.53 17.19
CA TYR A 10 15.81 5.22 16.97
C TYR A 10 14.75 4.15 16.67
N LYS A 11 13.65 4.11 17.40
CA LYS A 11 12.53 3.19 17.12
C LYS A 11 11.97 3.40 15.73
N ARG A 12 11.78 4.64 15.30
CA ARG A 12 11.28 4.96 13.95
C ARG A 12 12.21 4.46 12.84
N GLN A 13 13.53 4.60 13.03
CA GLN A 13 14.52 4.08 12.09
C GLN A 13 14.47 2.55 12.00
N VAL A 14 14.39 1.86 13.15
CA VAL A 14 14.26 0.39 13.18
C VAL A 14 12.99 -0.07 12.44
N TYR A 15 11.85 0.59 12.66
CA TYR A 15 10.63 0.28 11.94
C TYR A 15 10.74 0.51 10.42
N ALA A 16 11.44 1.56 9.99
CA ALA A 16 11.67 1.84 8.59
C ALA A 16 12.54 0.76 7.92
N VAL A 17 13.63 0.37 8.57
CA VAL A 17 14.52 -0.70 8.07
C VAL A 17 13.79 -2.05 8.03
N ALA A 18 13.07 -2.39 9.08
CA ALA A 18 12.27 -3.63 9.12
C ALA A 18 11.21 -3.65 8.02
N ALA A 19 10.55 -2.52 7.75
CA ALA A 19 9.58 -2.40 6.67
C ALA A 19 10.22 -2.57 5.29
N ALA A 20 11.42 -2.03 5.07
CA ALA A 20 12.17 -2.22 3.82
C ALA A 20 12.49 -3.69 3.57
N ILE A 21 13.02 -4.37 4.59
CA ILE A 21 13.38 -5.80 4.51
C ILE A 21 12.13 -6.65 4.27
N ALA A 22 11.05 -6.41 5.01
CA ALA A 22 9.80 -7.12 4.85
C ALA A 22 9.21 -6.92 3.45
N ALA A 23 9.15 -5.66 2.96
CA ALA A 23 8.64 -5.36 1.62
C ALA A 23 9.47 -6.06 0.52
N MET A 24 10.80 -6.09 0.64
CA MET A 24 11.67 -6.83 -0.29
C MET A 24 11.44 -8.33 -0.22
N GLY A 25 11.28 -8.90 0.97
CA GLY A 25 10.97 -10.31 1.17
C GLY A 25 9.66 -10.71 0.47
N PHE A 26 8.60 -9.94 0.67
CA PHE A 26 7.33 -10.19 -0.02
C PHE A 26 7.44 -9.96 -1.53
N ALA A 27 8.20 -8.96 -1.99
CA ALA A 27 8.42 -8.72 -3.40
C ALA A 27 9.12 -9.93 -4.09
N THR A 28 10.04 -10.60 -3.40
CA THR A 28 10.66 -11.83 -3.93
C THR A 28 9.68 -13.00 -4.02
N ILE A 29 8.77 -13.14 -3.04
CA ILE A 29 7.69 -14.16 -3.08
C ILE A 29 6.75 -13.91 -4.27
N PHE A 30 6.43 -12.65 -4.57
CA PHE A 30 5.61 -12.27 -5.73
C PHE A 30 6.39 -12.25 -7.05
N ASN A 31 7.62 -12.73 -7.06
CA ASN A 31 8.48 -12.81 -8.25
C ASN A 31 8.65 -11.44 -8.96
N VAL A 32 8.78 -10.38 -8.17
CA VAL A 32 9.03 -9.03 -8.68
C VAL A 32 10.44 -8.96 -9.26
N GLN A 33 10.61 -8.27 -10.39
CA GLN A 33 11.92 -8.09 -11.03
C GLN A 33 12.94 -7.48 -10.05
N LYS A 34 14.15 -8.02 -10.03
CA LYS A 34 15.24 -7.60 -9.13
C LYS A 34 15.50 -6.08 -9.15
N ARG A 35 15.35 -5.44 -10.32
CA ARG A 35 15.50 -4.00 -10.47
C ARG A 35 14.47 -3.17 -9.71
N LEU A 36 13.30 -3.74 -9.44
CA LEU A 36 12.18 -3.07 -8.77
C LEU A 36 12.16 -3.29 -7.26
N LEU A 37 12.99 -4.20 -6.72
CA LEU A 37 13.06 -4.48 -5.29
C LEU A 37 13.35 -3.22 -4.46
N TRP A 38 14.24 -2.36 -4.94
CA TRP A 38 14.56 -1.09 -4.28
C TRP A 38 13.37 -0.12 -4.25
N VAL A 39 12.60 -0.09 -5.33
CA VAL A 39 11.39 0.76 -5.43
C VAL A 39 10.34 0.27 -4.44
N VAL A 40 10.16 -1.05 -4.36
CA VAL A 40 9.24 -1.68 -3.38
C VAL A 40 9.70 -1.45 -1.95
N ALA A 41 11.01 -1.58 -1.67
CA ALA A 41 11.57 -1.29 -0.36
C ALA A 41 11.32 0.16 0.06
N ALA A 42 11.61 1.11 -0.84
CA ALA A 42 11.31 2.53 -0.60
C ALA A 42 9.81 2.77 -0.36
N GLY A 43 8.95 2.10 -1.15
CA GLY A 43 7.50 2.13 -0.94
C GLY A 43 7.09 1.64 0.44
N GLY A 44 7.66 0.52 0.91
CA GLY A 44 7.40 -0.01 2.24
C GLY A 44 7.83 0.94 3.37
N VAL A 45 9.00 1.57 3.23
CA VAL A 45 9.46 2.60 4.17
C VAL A 45 8.50 3.78 4.21
N ILE A 46 8.13 4.33 3.06
CA ILE A 46 7.22 5.46 2.95
C ILE A 46 5.85 5.11 3.57
N ALA A 47 5.33 3.90 3.30
CA ALA A 47 4.07 3.43 3.87
C ALA A 47 4.08 3.46 5.39
N VAL A 48 5.09 2.80 6.00
CA VAL A 48 5.20 2.68 7.45
C VAL A 48 5.54 4.01 8.10
N CYS A 49 6.42 4.82 7.50
CA CYS A 49 6.74 6.15 8.02
C CYS A 49 5.52 7.07 8.02
N THR A 50 4.75 7.11 6.93
CA THR A 50 3.51 7.91 6.85
C THR A 50 2.48 7.44 7.87
N ARG A 51 2.26 6.12 7.99
CA ARG A 51 1.38 5.56 9.00
C ARG A 51 1.79 5.96 10.41
N ASN A 52 3.07 5.81 10.75
CA ASN A 52 3.58 6.12 12.08
C ASN A 52 3.50 7.62 12.36
N PHE A 53 3.77 8.46 11.37
CA PHE A 53 3.62 9.90 11.49
C PHE A 53 2.17 10.30 11.82
N VAL A 54 1.21 9.79 11.08
CA VAL A 54 -0.23 10.07 11.30
C VAL A 54 -0.70 9.52 12.64
N ASN A 55 -0.22 8.33 13.03
CA ASN A 55 -0.63 7.70 14.28
C ASN A 55 -0.05 8.39 15.52
N PHE A 56 1.24 8.75 15.51
CA PHE A 56 1.93 9.25 16.70
C PHE A 56 1.97 10.77 16.79
N GLU A 57 2.14 11.48 15.67
CA GLU A 57 2.22 12.94 15.68
C GLU A 57 0.83 13.60 15.61
N LEU A 58 -0.06 13.05 14.76
CA LEU A 58 -1.40 13.61 14.58
C LEU A 58 -2.44 12.98 15.50
N GLY A 59 -2.13 11.84 16.16
CA GLY A 59 -3.02 11.19 17.11
C GLY A 59 -4.29 10.55 16.52
N TYR A 60 -4.41 10.45 15.20
CA TYR A 60 -5.62 9.90 14.53
C TYR A 60 -5.79 8.38 14.63
N GLY A 61 -4.82 7.70 15.23
CA GLY A 61 -4.88 6.26 15.42
C GLY A 61 -4.41 5.42 14.22
N PRO A 62 -4.24 4.09 14.43
CA PRO A 62 -3.62 3.21 13.45
C PRO A 62 -4.48 2.96 12.21
N VAL A 63 -5.79 3.11 12.29
CA VAL A 63 -6.74 2.90 11.18
C VAL A 63 -6.55 3.98 10.12
N ILE A 64 -6.64 5.24 10.52
CA ILE A 64 -6.48 6.40 9.61
C ILE A 64 -5.03 6.48 9.13
N GLY A 65 -4.05 6.22 10.01
CA GLY A 65 -2.65 6.15 9.62
C GLY A 65 -2.39 5.13 8.51
N SER A 66 -3.03 3.96 8.58
CA SER A 66 -2.90 2.92 7.56
C SER A 66 -3.54 3.31 6.23
N PHE A 67 -4.68 3.99 6.25
CA PHE A 67 -5.29 4.56 5.06
C PHE A 67 -4.36 5.56 4.37
N MET A 68 -3.84 6.53 5.11
CA MET A 68 -2.95 7.56 4.57
C MET A 68 -1.64 6.98 4.04
N GLY A 69 -1.02 6.03 4.75
CA GLY A 69 0.20 5.36 4.31
C GLY A 69 0.01 4.60 3.01
N SER A 70 -1.05 3.80 2.88
CA SER A 70 -1.37 3.05 1.67
C SER A 70 -1.77 3.96 0.50
N PHE A 71 -2.48 5.05 0.78
CA PHE A 71 -2.87 6.05 -0.21
C PHE A 71 -1.66 6.75 -0.82
N VAL A 72 -0.72 7.24 0.00
CA VAL A 72 0.51 7.91 -0.46
C VAL A 72 1.36 6.97 -1.32
N VAL A 73 1.57 5.73 -0.87
CA VAL A 73 2.33 4.73 -1.64
C VAL A 73 1.66 4.40 -2.96
N SER A 74 0.34 4.26 -2.96
CA SER A 74 -0.41 4.00 -4.20
C SER A 74 -0.31 5.15 -5.20
N LEU A 75 -0.33 6.41 -4.75
CA LEU A 75 -0.10 7.57 -5.62
C LEU A 75 1.31 7.57 -6.23
N ILE A 76 2.32 7.26 -5.42
CA ILE A 76 3.71 7.15 -5.88
C ILE A 76 3.85 6.00 -6.88
N ALA A 77 3.24 4.84 -6.60
CA ALA A 77 3.27 3.69 -7.47
C ALA A 77 2.62 3.98 -8.84
N VAL A 78 1.51 4.72 -8.88
CA VAL A 78 0.89 5.16 -10.15
C VAL A 78 1.86 5.96 -11.00
N LYS A 79 2.66 6.86 -10.42
CA LYS A 79 3.71 7.58 -11.16
C LYS A 79 4.86 6.64 -11.57
N ALA A 80 5.28 5.74 -10.71
CA ALA A 80 6.36 4.78 -10.98
C ALA A 80 6.02 3.81 -12.12
N VAL A 81 4.76 3.42 -12.27
CA VAL A 81 4.26 2.60 -13.40
C VAL A 81 4.60 3.20 -14.76
N HIS A 82 4.49 4.53 -14.91
CA HIS A 82 4.83 5.22 -16.14
C HIS A 82 6.32 5.13 -16.50
N TRP A 83 7.19 5.04 -15.49
CA TRP A 83 8.63 4.95 -15.70
C TRP A 83 9.11 3.52 -15.94
N PHE A 84 8.53 2.57 -15.24
CA PHE A 84 8.99 1.18 -15.26
C PHE A 84 8.17 0.25 -16.16
N HIS A 85 7.05 0.73 -16.72
CA HIS A 85 6.13 -0.04 -17.58
C HIS A 85 5.66 -1.36 -16.96
N VAL A 86 5.46 -1.37 -15.64
CA VAL A 86 5.07 -2.55 -14.85
C VAL A 86 3.65 -2.34 -14.30
N PRO A 87 2.83 -3.38 -14.18
CA PRO A 87 1.51 -3.27 -13.55
C PRO A 87 1.60 -2.70 -12.13
N ASN A 88 0.72 -1.77 -11.78
CA ASN A 88 0.75 -1.08 -10.50
C ASN A 88 0.69 -2.03 -9.28
N HIS A 89 -0.04 -3.13 -9.40
CA HIS A 89 -0.19 -4.12 -8.32
C HIS A 89 1.14 -4.73 -7.90
N VAL A 90 2.08 -4.90 -8.82
CA VAL A 90 3.41 -5.48 -8.58
C VAL A 90 4.25 -4.62 -7.64
N LEU A 91 4.07 -3.30 -7.67
CA LEU A 91 4.77 -2.36 -6.80
C LEU A 91 4.00 -2.11 -5.51
N THR A 92 2.69 -1.92 -5.60
CA THR A 92 1.87 -1.46 -4.48
C THR A 92 1.64 -2.56 -3.45
N ILE A 93 1.29 -3.79 -3.88
CA ILE A 93 0.94 -4.87 -2.95
C ILE A 93 2.09 -5.19 -1.98
N PRO A 94 3.31 -5.53 -2.43
CA PRO A 94 4.38 -5.86 -1.49
C PRO A 94 4.82 -4.66 -0.62
N SER A 95 4.64 -3.42 -1.10
CA SER A 95 4.96 -2.22 -0.33
C SER A 95 4.01 -1.97 0.84
N VAL A 96 2.74 -2.37 0.75
CA VAL A 96 1.76 -2.14 1.82
C VAL A 96 1.65 -3.30 2.81
N ILE A 97 2.14 -4.50 2.47
CA ILE A 97 2.09 -5.68 3.34
C ILE A 97 2.72 -5.44 4.72
N PRO A 98 3.85 -4.72 4.88
CA PRO A 98 4.40 -4.43 6.21
C PRO A 98 3.46 -3.67 7.15
N MET A 99 2.40 -3.05 6.62
CA MET A 99 1.39 -2.34 7.41
C MET A 99 0.27 -3.25 7.93
N VAL A 100 0.17 -4.48 7.46
CA VAL A 100 -0.86 -5.43 7.91
C VAL A 100 -0.72 -5.69 9.41
N PRO A 101 -1.80 -5.59 10.18
CA PRO A 101 -1.75 -5.67 11.66
C PRO A 101 -1.67 -7.12 12.15
N GLY A 102 -0.62 -7.86 11.79
CA GLY A 102 -0.45 -9.27 12.11
C GLY A 102 -0.52 -9.58 13.61
N VAL A 103 0.04 -8.71 14.44
CA VAL A 103 0.01 -8.88 15.90
C VAL A 103 -1.42 -8.80 16.47
N LEU A 104 -2.25 -7.86 15.97
CA LEU A 104 -3.65 -7.74 16.39
C LEU A 104 -4.46 -8.95 15.94
N MET A 105 -4.24 -9.42 14.70
CA MET A 105 -4.87 -10.63 14.17
C MET A 105 -4.51 -11.86 15.00
N TYR A 106 -3.23 -12.05 15.29
CA TYR A 106 -2.75 -13.15 16.13
C TYR A 106 -3.34 -13.11 17.53
N ARG A 107 -3.36 -11.95 18.19
CA ARG A 107 -3.96 -11.79 19.52
C ARG A 107 -5.46 -12.05 19.50
N SER A 108 -6.17 -11.64 18.49
CA SER A 108 -7.59 -11.94 18.33
C SER A 108 -7.85 -13.42 18.20
N LEU A 109 -7.10 -14.13 17.34
CA LEU A 109 -7.21 -15.59 17.18
C LEU A 109 -6.84 -16.34 18.45
N LEU A 110 -5.76 -15.95 19.13
CA LEU A 110 -5.34 -16.57 20.38
C LEU A 110 -6.40 -16.42 21.48
N ALA A 111 -6.99 -15.23 21.60
CA ALA A 111 -8.07 -14.99 22.54
C ALA A 111 -9.34 -15.81 22.21
N LEU A 112 -9.65 -16.01 20.91
CA LEU A 112 -10.75 -16.89 20.49
C LEU A 112 -10.51 -18.37 20.85
N ILE A 113 -9.28 -18.86 20.64
CA ILE A 113 -8.93 -20.26 20.96
C ILE A 113 -8.94 -20.50 22.48
N ASN A 114 -8.48 -19.54 23.27
CA ASN A 114 -8.41 -19.63 24.71
C ASN A 114 -9.72 -19.22 25.43
N MET A 115 -10.79 -18.98 24.67
CA MET A 115 -12.07 -18.53 25.22
C MET A 115 -12.67 -19.59 26.16
N ARG A 116 -12.48 -19.39 27.46
CA ARG A 116 -13.02 -20.25 28.54
C ARG A 116 -14.28 -19.66 29.21
N GLY A 117 -14.99 -18.80 28.51
CA GLY A 117 -16.20 -18.14 29.05
C GLY A 117 -15.92 -16.90 29.90
N VAL A 118 -14.66 -16.44 29.98
CA VAL A 118 -14.31 -15.20 30.68
C VAL A 118 -14.65 -14.02 29.79
N VAL A 119 -15.52 -13.13 30.24
CA VAL A 119 -16.01 -11.96 29.48
C VAL A 119 -14.85 -11.09 28.96
N GLY A 120 -13.76 -10.96 29.71
CA GLY A 120 -12.59 -10.18 29.32
C GLY A 120 -11.87 -10.74 28.08
N GLU A 121 -11.78 -12.07 27.95
CA GLU A 121 -11.14 -12.70 26.78
C GLU A 121 -11.98 -12.52 25.51
N VAL A 122 -13.31 -12.63 25.67
CA VAL A 122 -14.26 -12.37 24.56
C VAL A 122 -14.12 -10.93 24.06
N THR A 123 -14.11 -9.97 24.96
CA THR A 123 -13.98 -8.54 24.62
C THR A 123 -12.65 -8.25 23.92
N LEU A 124 -11.53 -8.82 24.38
CA LEU A 124 -10.22 -8.67 23.75
C LEU A 124 -10.17 -9.30 22.35
N ALA A 125 -10.77 -10.49 22.18
CA ALA A 125 -10.85 -11.15 20.88
C ALA A 125 -11.58 -10.29 19.85
N PHE A 126 -12.78 -9.81 20.20
CA PHE A 126 -13.59 -8.97 19.32
C PHE A 126 -12.96 -7.60 19.06
N SER A 127 -12.44 -6.92 20.08
CA SER A 127 -11.82 -5.61 19.92
C SER A 127 -10.59 -5.67 19.00
N ASN A 128 -9.69 -6.63 19.22
CA ASN A 128 -8.52 -6.80 18.35
C ASN A 128 -8.91 -7.24 16.94
N GLY A 129 -9.92 -8.10 16.82
CA GLY A 129 -10.46 -8.57 15.54
C GLY A 129 -11.04 -7.44 14.71
N ILE A 130 -11.94 -6.64 15.29
CA ILE A 130 -12.56 -5.49 14.62
C ILE A 130 -11.50 -4.45 14.23
N ASN A 131 -10.57 -4.11 15.14
CA ASN A 131 -9.51 -3.16 14.83
C ASN A 131 -8.62 -3.64 13.68
N SER A 132 -8.25 -4.92 13.64
CA SER A 132 -7.45 -5.46 12.55
C SER A 132 -8.21 -5.47 11.22
N ALA A 133 -9.50 -5.82 11.24
CA ALA A 133 -10.36 -5.79 10.06
C ALA A 133 -10.50 -4.35 9.49
N LEU A 134 -10.70 -3.36 10.35
CA LEU A 134 -10.78 -1.96 9.96
C LEU A 134 -9.46 -1.47 9.35
N ILE A 135 -8.31 -1.84 9.92
CA ILE A 135 -7.00 -1.48 9.36
C ILE A 135 -6.83 -2.08 7.97
N ILE A 136 -7.14 -3.36 7.77
CA ILE A 136 -7.03 -4.03 6.46
C ILE A 136 -7.98 -3.39 5.45
N PHE A 137 -9.20 -3.09 5.84
CA PHE A 137 -10.17 -2.41 4.99
C PHE A 137 -9.68 -1.03 4.57
N CYS A 138 -9.11 -0.25 5.50
CA CYS A 138 -8.53 1.06 5.21
C CYS A 138 -7.31 0.97 4.28
N ILE A 139 -6.44 -0.04 4.43
CA ILE A 139 -5.33 -0.29 3.50
C ILE A 139 -5.89 -0.57 2.09
N ALA A 140 -6.89 -1.43 1.99
CA ALA A 140 -7.52 -1.77 0.71
C ALA A 140 -8.13 -0.54 0.02
N LEU A 141 -8.85 0.30 0.76
CA LEU A 141 -9.40 1.56 0.25
C LEU A 141 -8.30 2.53 -0.17
N GLY A 142 -7.24 2.69 0.64
CA GLY A 142 -6.11 3.56 0.33
C GLY A 142 -5.38 3.17 -0.94
N VAL A 143 -5.29 1.88 -1.24
CA VAL A 143 -4.75 1.37 -2.51
C VAL A 143 -5.74 1.52 -3.66
N ALA A 144 -7.02 1.25 -3.44
CA ALA A 144 -8.04 1.24 -4.49
C ALA A 144 -8.34 2.63 -5.06
N VAL A 145 -8.44 3.64 -4.19
CA VAL A 145 -8.84 5.00 -4.59
C VAL A 145 -7.90 5.60 -5.63
N PRO A 146 -6.58 5.69 -5.44
CA PRO A 146 -5.68 6.23 -6.46
C PRO A 146 -5.67 5.40 -7.75
N ASN A 147 -5.82 4.08 -7.64
CA ASN A 147 -5.86 3.18 -8.79
C ASN A 147 -7.07 3.40 -9.69
N ILE A 148 -8.24 3.67 -9.10
CA ILE A 148 -9.47 3.97 -9.85
C ILE A 148 -9.30 5.28 -10.62
N PHE A 149 -8.77 6.31 -9.97
CA PHE A 149 -8.51 7.60 -10.61
C PHE A 149 -7.46 7.49 -11.71
N ALA A 150 -6.37 6.76 -11.46
CA ALA A 150 -5.32 6.55 -12.45
C ALA A 150 -5.82 5.81 -13.69
N ARG A 151 -6.66 4.78 -13.53
CA ARG A 151 -7.27 4.06 -14.66
C ARG A 151 -8.11 4.97 -15.54
N ARG A 152 -8.87 5.89 -14.97
CA ARG A 152 -9.68 6.85 -15.75
C ARG A 152 -8.81 7.80 -16.57
N TYR A 153 -7.67 8.25 -16.01
CA TYR A 153 -6.72 9.11 -16.71
C TYR A 153 -6.04 8.37 -17.87
N ILE A 154 -5.51 7.18 -17.61
CA ILE A 154 -4.82 6.35 -18.61
C ILE A 154 -5.77 5.90 -19.72
N ALA A 155 -7.02 5.55 -19.39
CA ALA A 155 -8.02 5.16 -20.39
C ALA A 155 -8.36 6.30 -21.35
N LYS A 156 -8.42 7.54 -20.85
CA LYS A 156 -8.71 8.72 -21.67
C LYS A 156 -7.59 9.04 -22.66
N ASP A 157 -6.34 8.92 -22.23
CA ASP A 157 -5.17 9.15 -23.10
C ASP A 157 -5.02 8.03 -24.14
N ARG A 158 -5.31 6.78 -23.74
CA ARG A 158 -5.29 5.64 -24.69
C ARG A 158 -6.37 5.76 -25.75
N GLN A 159 -7.57 6.21 -25.39
CA GLN A 159 -8.64 6.46 -26.37
C GLN A 159 -8.24 7.58 -27.35
N ARG A 160 -7.65 8.68 -26.88
CA ARG A 160 -7.17 9.75 -27.74
C ARG A 160 -6.13 9.25 -28.72
N PHE A 161 -5.15 8.48 -28.25
CA PHE A 161 -4.09 7.90 -29.08
C PHE A 161 -4.66 6.94 -30.14
N LEU A 162 -5.58 6.04 -29.75
CA LEU A 162 -6.24 5.13 -30.68
C LEU A 162 -7.07 5.88 -31.74
N THR A 163 -7.78 6.94 -31.35
CA THR A 163 -8.55 7.77 -32.26
C THR A 163 -7.64 8.48 -33.27
N GLN A 164 -6.49 8.99 -32.85
CA GLN A 164 -5.50 9.59 -33.73
C GLN A 164 -4.91 8.57 -34.71
N MET A 165 -4.50 7.39 -34.23
CA MET A 165 -3.98 6.32 -35.09
C MET A 165 -5.00 5.83 -36.12
N LEU A 166 -6.28 5.75 -35.72
CA LEU A 166 -7.35 5.39 -36.66
C LEU A 166 -7.63 6.49 -37.69
N ALA A 167 -7.54 7.76 -37.27
CA ALA A 167 -7.66 8.89 -38.18
C ALA A 167 -6.53 8.93 -39.21
N GLU A 168 -5.28 8.70 -38.77
CA GLU A 168 -4.12 8.60 -39.66
C GLU A 168 -4.21 7.41 -40.62
N ARG A 169 -4.68 6.24 -40.16
CA ARG A 169 -4.90 5.10 -41.06
C ARG A 169 -5.99 5.37 -42.09
N ARG A 170 -7.08 6.03 -41.69
CA ARG A 170 -8.13 6.46 -42.65
C ARG A 170 -7.61 7.48 -43.66
N ALA A 171 -6.77 8.41 -43.23
CA ALA A 171 -6.14 9.37 -44.11
C ALA A 171 -5.20 8.69 -45.13
N ARG A 172 -4.37 7.74 -44.68
CA ARG A 172 -3.48 6.96 -45.59
C ARG A 172 -4.25 6.03 -46.53
N GLY A 173 -5.35 5.40 -46.06
CA GLY A 173 -6.19 4.54 -46.91
C GLY A 173 -6.89 5.28 -48.05
N LYS A 174 -7.16 6.57 -47.86
CA LYS A 174 -7.72 7.40 -48.96
C LYS A 174 -6.73 7.74 -50.08
N PHE A 175 -5.42 7.54 -49.87
CA PHE A 175 -4.38 7.76 -50.87
C PHE A 175 -4.09 6.52 -51.76
N ILE A 176 -4.73 5.38 -51.52
CA ILE A 176 -4.47 4.12 -52.21
C ILE A 176 -5.61 3.80 -53.22
N GLU A 177 -6.67 4.59 -53.26
CA GLU A 177 -7.76 4.46 -54.23
C GLU A 177 -7.64 5.43 -55.44
N TRP A 178 -6.44 5.46 -56.10
CA TRP A 178 -6.27 6.06 -57.46
C TRP A 178 -5.36 5.18 -58.30
#